data_f2410aa0b8552985ff827a66909ac334
#
_entry.id   f2410aa0b8552985ff827a66909ac334
#
_cell.length_a   1.000
_cell.length_b   1.000
_cell.length_c   1.000
_cell.angle_alpha   90.00
_cell.angle_beta   90.00
_cell.angle_gamma   90.00
#
_symmetry.space_group_name_H-M   'P 1'
#
loop_
_entity.id
_entity.type
_entity.pdbx_description
1 polymer ?
#
loop_
_entity_poly.entity_id
_entity_poly.type
_entity_poly.pdbx_seq_one_letter_code
_entity_poly.pdbx_strand_id
1 'polypeptide(L)'
;MEALRSRYLDNGMLDFLLKEREAGRIRNLGFSYHGDIEVFDYLLSRHDELKWDFVQIQLNYVDWRHAKEVNTRNTDAEYLYAELVKRNIPAVIMEPLLGGRLSRLNDHLMARLKQRRPQESVASWAFRFAGTFPDVLTVLSGMTYMEHLQDNLRTFSPLVPCTEEEFTLCLLYTS
;
A
#
# COMPACT_ATOMS: atom_id res chain seq x y z
N MET A 1 2.16 -13.27 -16.23
CA MET A 1 2.00 -12.63 -17.59
C MET A 1 0.76 -13.11 -18.35
N GLU A 2 0.50 -14.41 -18.49
CA GLU A 2 -0.65 -14.94 -19.26
C GLU A 2 -2.01 -14.38 -18.78
N ALA A 3 -2.26 -14.38 -17.47
CA ALA A 3 -3.50 -13.82 -16.90
C ALA A 3 -3.67 -12.31 -17.16
N LEU A 4 -2.59 -11.54 -17.18
CA LEU A 4 -2.62 -10.13 -17.56
C LEU A 4 -3.03 -9.97 -19.01
N ARG A 5 -2.39 -10.73 -19.92
CA ARG A 5 -2.71 -10.69 -21.35
C ARG A 5 -4.17 -11.03 -21.61
N SER A 6 -4.63 -12.20 -21.15
CA SER A 6 -5.98 -12.69 -21.45
C SER A 6 -7.09 -11.83 -20.84
N ARG A 7 -6.86 -11.23 -19.66
CA ARG A 7 -7.91 -10.49 -18.94
C ARG A 7 -7.96 -9.00 -19.25
N TYR A 8 -6.84 -8.39 -19.68
CA TYR A 8 -6.75 -6.94 -19.78
C TYR A 8 -6.16 -6.43 -21.10
N LEU A 9 -5.23 -7.17 -21.73
CA LEU A 9 -4.56 -6.69 -22.94
C LEU A 9 -5.23 -7.24 -24.20
N ASP A 10 -5.31 -8.56 -24.33
CA ASP A 10 -5.71 -9.21 -25.58
C ASP A 10 -7.25 -9.17 -25.79
N ASN A 11 -8.01 -8.87 -24.76
CA ASN A 11 -9.47 -8.74 -24.82
C ASN A 11 -9.98 -7.30 -25.07
N GLY A 12 -9.08 -6.35 -25.28
CA GLY A 12 -9.42 -4.95 -25.56
C GLY A 12 -9.85 -4.13 -24.34
N MET A 13 -9.75 -4.67 -23.10
CA MET A 13 -10.14 -3.95 -21.88
C MET A 13 -9.30 -2.68 -21.69
N LEU A 14 -7.99 -2.79 -21.85
CA LEU A 14 -7.10 -1.63 -21.70
C LEU A 14 -7.39 -0.55 -22.74
N ASP A 15 -7.59 -0.93 -23.99
CA ASP A 15 -7.93 0.01 -25.08
C ASP A 15 -9.27 0.71 -24.82
N PHE A 16 -10.24 -0.03 -24.26
CA PHE A 16 -11.51 0.56 -23.84
C PHE A 16 -11.30 1.61 -22.75
N LEU A 17 -10.54 1.30 -21.69
CA LEU A 17 -10.28 2.24 -20.60
C LEU A 17 -9.52 3.48 -21.08
N LEU A 18 -8.57 3.35 -21.99
CA LEU A 18 -7.88 4.49 -22.60
C LEU A 18 -8.84 5.40 -23.37
N LYS A 19 -9.74 4.83 -24.18
CA LYS A 19 -10.78 5.60 -24.89
C LYS A 19 -11.73 6.30 -23.93
N GLU A 20 -12.10 5.66 -22.81
CA GLU A 20 -12.94 6.27 -21.80
C GLU A 20 -12.25 7.46 -21.10
N ARG A 21 -10.94 7.37 -20.89
CA ARG A 21 -10.12 8.48 -20.37
C ARG A 21 -10.04 9.63 -21.38
N GLU A 22 -9.74 9.35 -22.66
CA GLU A 22 -9.73 10.36 -23.73
C GLU A 22 -11.07 11.07 -23.88
N ALA A 23 -12.18 10.34 -23.72
CA ALA A 23 -13.54 10.89 -23.73
C ALA A 23 -13.92 11.66 -22.45
N GLY A 24 -13.02 11.74 -21.45
CA GLY A 24 -13.25 12.43 -20.17
C GLY A 24 -14.20 11.72 -19.21
N ARG A 25 -14.60 10.48 -19.48
CA ARG A 25 -15.43 9.68 -18.57
C ARG A 25 -14.62 9.05 -17.42
N ILE A 26 -13.34 8.82 -17.63
CA ILE A 26 -12.36 8.46 -16.58
C ILE A 26 -11.39 9.63 -16.46
N ARG A 27 -11.17 10.13 -15.25
CA ARG A 27 -10.17 11.19 -15.00
C ARG A 27 -8.79 10.61 -14.74
N ASN A 28 -8.74 9.58 -13.88
CA ASN A 28 -7.49 8.96 -13.45
C ASN A 28 -7.55 7.47 -13.73
N LEU A 29 -6.52 6.93 -14.36
CA LEU A 29 -6.38 5.52 -14.69
C LEU A 29 -5.16 4.95 -13.97
N GLY A 30 -5.36 3.91 -13.19
CA GLY A 30 -4.32 3.21 -12.49
C GLY A 30 -4.57 1.71 -12.47
N PHE A 31 -3.72 0.98 -11.78
CA PHE A 31 -3.90 -0.44 -11.59
C PHE A 31 -3.59 -0.86 -10.15
N SER A 32 -4.20 -1.98 -9.74
CA SER A 32 -3.89 -2.64 -8.48
C SER A 32 -2.94 -3.81 -8.73
N TYR A 33 -1.92 -3.93 -7.88
CA TYR A 33 -0.93 -4.98 -8.01
C TYR A 33 -0.69 -5.71 -6.69
N HIS A 34 -0.74 -7.03 -6.78
CA HIS A 34 -0.12 -7.97 -5.84
C HIS A 34 0.15 -9.29 -6.58
N GLY A 35 1.35 -9.85 -6.44
CA GLY A 35 1.73 -11.11 -7.11
C GLY A 35 3.07 -11.03 -7.82
N ASP A 36 3.16 -11.62 -9.01
CA ASP A 36 4.44 -11.80 -9.71
C ASP A 36 5.04 -10.48 -10.19
N ILE A 37 6.27 -10.21 -9.81
CA ILE A 37 6.99 -8.95 -10.09
C ILE A 37 7.07 -8.63 -11.59
N GLU A 38 7.15 -9.62 -12.45
CA GLU A 38 7.20 -9.44 -13.91
C GLU A 38 5.98 -8.67 -14.46
N VAL A 39 4.82 -8.82 -13.80
CA VAL A 39 3.59 -8.09 -14.18
C VAL A 39 3.72 -6.62 -13.80
N PHE A 40 4.23 -6.33 -12.62
CA PHE A 40 4.45 -4.97 -12.15
C PHE A 40 5.45 -4.23 -13.04
N ASP A 41 6.61 -4.83 -13.24
CA ASP A 41 7.68 -4.23 -14.05
C ASP A 41 7.23 -4.01 -15.49
N TYR A 42 6.48 -4.96 -16.08
CA TYR A 42 5.90 -4.80 -17.41
C TYR A 42 4.93 -3.61 -17.48
N LEU A 43 4.00 -3.48 -16.53
CA LEU A 43 3.05 -2.37 -16.52
C LEU A 43 3.75 -1.02 -16.30
N LEU A 44 4.77 -0.97 -15.45
CA LEU A 44 5.58 0.23 -15.25
C LEU A 44 6.42 0.59 -16.46
N SER A 45 6.97 -0.39 -17.19
CA SER A 45 7.74 -0.14 -18.42
C SER A 45 6.90 0.54 -19.51
N ARG A 46 5.57 0.43 -19.42
CA ARG A 46 4.63 1.09 -20.34
C ARG A 46 4.10 2.42 -19.82
N HIS A 47 4.64 2.96 -18.72
CA HIS A 47 4.13 4.19 -18.13
C HIS A 47 4.19 5.38 -19.09
N ASP A 48 5.23 5.51 -19.91
CA ASP A 48 5.36 6.60 -20.87
C ASP A 48 4.24 6.62 -21.93
N GLU A 49 3.73 5.45 -22.27
CA GLU A 49 2.59 5.27 -23.17
C GLU A 49 1.25 5.38 -22.45
N LEU A 50 1.08 4.64 -21.34
CA LEU A 50 -0.19 4.46 -20.67
C LEU A 50 -0.52 5.57 -19.66
N LYS A 51 0.50 6.32 -19.20
CA LYS A 51 0.35 7.44 -18.26
C LYS A 51 -0.50 7.06 -17.04
N TRP A 52 0.01 6.09 -16.26
CA TRP A 52 -0.64 5.70 -15.01
C TRP A 52 -0.71 6.88 -14.05
N ASP A 53 -1.91 7.21 -13.57
CA ASP A 53 -2.15 8.29 -12.62
C ASP A 53 -1.89 7.85 -11.17
N PHE A 54 -1.99 6.57 -10.88
CA PHE A 54 -1.68 5.95 -9.58
C PHE A 54 -1.47 4.44 -9.73
N VAL A 55 -0.83 3.85 -8.73
CA VAL A 55 -0.75 2.39 -8.59
C VAL A 55 -1.11 1.99 -7.16
N GLN A 56 -1.99 1.00 -7.02
CA GLN A 56 -2.34 0.43 -5.73
C GLN A 56 -1.42 -0.74 -5.41
N ILE A 57 -0.68 -0.62 -4.31
CA ILE A 57 0.25 -1.64 -3.82
C ILE A 57 -0.05 -2.05 -2.39
N GLN A 58 0.29 -3.28 -2.04
CA GLN A 58 0.28 -3.76 -0.67
C GLN A 58 1.51 -3.18 0.06
N LEU A 59 1.28 -2.46 1.18
CA LEU A 59 2.36 -1.87 1.97
C LEU A 59 1.98 -1.81 3.45
N ASN A 60 2.80 -2.42 4.27
CA ASN A 60 2.83 -2.36 5.71
C ASN A 60 4.24 -2.69 6.19
N TYR A 61 4.53 -2.61 7.48
CA TYR A 61 5.91 -2.80 7.97
C TYR A 61 6.41 -4.26 7.89
N VAL A 62 5.52 -5.27 7.71
CA VAL A 62 5.93 -6.65 7.43
C VAL A 62 6.28 -6.80 5.95
N ASP A 63 5.34 -6.40 5.06
CA ASP A 63 5.54 -6.51 3.62
C ASP A 63 6.66 -5.59 3.10
N TRP A 64 7.12 -4.63 3.91
CA TRP A 64 8.19 -3.72 3.53
C TRP A 64 9.44 -4.47 3.05
N ARG A 65 9.87 -5.53 3.80
CA ARG A 65 11.05 -6.33 3.48
C ARG A 65 10.85 -7.84 3.62
N HIS A 66 9.66 -8.28 4.00
CA HIS A 66 9.35 -9.68 4.29
C HIS A 66 8.06 -10.16 3.60
N ALA A 67 7.71 -9.54 2.46
CA ALA A 67 6.47 -9.85 1.75
C ALA A 67 6.39 -11.33 1.31
N LYS A 68 7.52 -11.95 0.97
CA LYS A 68 7.59 -13.37 0.58
C LYS A 68 7.31 -14.33 1.73
N GLU A 69 7.51 -13.92 2.97
CA GLU A 69 7.17 -14.72 4.15
C GLU A 69 5.65 -14.77 4.38
N VAL A 70 4.94 -13.73 3.93
CA VAL A 70 3.48 -13.67 3.95
C VAL A 70 2.88 -14.49 2.81
N ASN A 71 3.42 -14.30 1.60
CA ASN A 71 3.04 -15.05 0.41
C ASN A 71 4.24 -15.08 -0.55
N THR A 72 4.64 -16.26 -0.97
CA THR A 72 5.83 -16.48 -1.82
C THR A 72 5.80 -15.74 -3.17
N ARG A 73 4.63 -15.32 -3.62
CA ARG A 73 4.44 -14.54 -4.85
C ARG A 73 4.50 -13.02 -4.63
N ASN A 74 4.47 -12.56 -3.39
CA ASN A 74 4.53 -11.14 -3.09
C ASN A 74 5.95 -10.61 -3.30
N THR A 75 6.03 -9.32 -3.58
CA THR A 75 7.28 -8.56 -3.69
C THR A 75 7.34 -7.54 -2.58
N ASP A 76 8.53 -7.33 -2.03
CA ASP A 76 8.75 -6.37 -0.95
C ASP A 76 8.27 -4.97 -1.35
N ALA A 77 7.51 -4.34 -0.45
CA ALA A 77 6.91 -3.03 -0.69
C ALA A 77 7.97 -1.93 -0.86
N GLU A 78 9.15 -2.08 -0.27
CA GLU A 78 10.29 -1.18 -0.45
C GLU A 78 10.66 -1.07 -1.94
N TYR A 79 10.74 -2.20 -2.65
CA TYR A 79 11.00 -2.20 -4.08
C TYR A 79 9.85 -1.56 -4.88
N LEU A 80 8.62 -1.99 -4.60
CA LEU A 80 7.43 -1.50 -5.32
C LEU A 80 7.31 0.02 -5.19
N TYR A 81 7.42 0.54 -3.97
CA TYR A 81 7.33 1.96 -3.70
C TYR A 81 8.47 2.74 -4.36
N ALA A 82 9.71 2.25 -4.27
CA ALA A 82 10.86 2.89 -4.91
C ALA A 82 10.72 3.00 -6.43
N GLU A 83 10.16 1.98 -7.10
CA GLU A 83 9.92 2.00 -8.55
C GLU A 83 8.81 2.98 -8.95
N LEU A 84 7.81 3.20 -8.09
CA LEU A 84 6.78 4.22 -8.30
C LEU A 84 7.35 5.63 -8.15
N VAL A 85 8.13 5.88 -7.09
CA VAL A 85 8.80 7.17 -6.83
C VAL A 85 9.69 7.58 -8.00
N LYS A 86 10.50 6.67 -8.53
CA LYS A 86 11.37 6.92 -9.70
C LYS A 86 10.61 7.43 -10.93
N ARG A 87 9.32 7.11 -11.04
CA ARG A 87 8.45 7.47 -12.17
C ARG A 87 7.45 8.58 -11.84
N ASN A 88 7.51 9.13 -10.62
CA ASN A 88 6.55 10.11 -10.11
C ASN A 88 5.10 9.60 -10.15
N ILE A 89 4.87 8.32 -9.89
CA ILE A 89 3.55 7.70 -9.81
C ILE A 89 3.14 7.60 -8.34
N PRO A 90 2.07 8.26 -7.92
CA PRO A 90 1.61 8.16 -6.53
C PRO A 90 1.07 6.77 -6.21
N ALA A 91 1.28 6.34 -4.96
CA ALA A 91 0.82 5.06 -4.46
C ALA A 91 -0.51 5.17 -3.72
N VAL A 92 -1.41 4.24 -3.97
CA VAL A 92 -2.55 3.93 -3.11
C VAL A 92 -2.20 2.67 -2.31
N ILE A 93 -2.34 2.73 -0.98
CA ILE A 93 -1.92 1.62 -0.14
C ILE A 93 -3.10 0.73 0.21
N MET A 94 -2.98 -0.57 -0.11
CA MET A 94 -3.85 -1.63 0.37
C MET A 94 -3.14 -2.50 1.41
N GLU A 95 -3.91 -3.26 2.18
CA GLU A 95 -3.42 -4.17 3.24
C GLU A 95 -2.51 -3.50 4.30
N PRO A 96 -2.81 -2.25 4.74
CA PRO A 96 -1.98 -1.60 5.75
C PRO A 96 -1.96 -2.38 7.07
N LEU A 97 -3.01 -3.14 7.36
CA LEU A 97 -3.12 -3.99 8.54
C LEU A 97 -2.89 -5.48 8.27
N LEU A 98 -2.44 -5.87 7.08
CA LEU A 98 -2.18 -7.27 6.71
C LEU A 98 -3.38 -8.18 7.04
N GLY A 99 -4.55 -7.88 6.48
CA GLY A 99 -5.80 -8.60 6.79
C GLY A 99 -6.24 -8.48 8.25
N GLY A 100 -5.84 -7.41 8.95
CA GLY A 100 -6.14 -7.18 10.37
C GLY A 100 -5.11 -7.78 11.34
N ARG A 101 -4.12 -8.54 10.88
CA ARG A 101 -3.09 -9.16 11.74
C ARG A 101 -2.28 -8.12 12.52
N LEU A 102 -2.04 -6.95 11.94
CA LEU A 102 -1.27 -5.87 12.56
C LEU A 102 -2.09 -5.00 13.53
N SER A 103 -3.36 -5.28 13.72
CA SER A 103 -4.15 -4.70 14.83
C SER A 103 -4.04 -5.48 16.13
N ARG A 104 -3.48 -6.70 16.07
CA ARG A 104 -3.27 -7.61 17.23
C ARG A 104 -1.86 -8.21 17.14
N LEU A 105 -0.96 -7.63 17.89
CA LEU A 105 0.40 -8.15 18.05
C LEU A 105 0.49 -8.95 19.37
N ASN A 106 1.61 -9.65 19.60
CA ASN A 106 1.86 -10.26 20.90
C ASN A 106 2.06 -9.20 22.00
N ASP A 107 1.89 -9.58 23.27
CA ASP A 107 1.90 -8.66 24.40
C ASP A 107 3.22 -7.89 24.53
N HIS A 108 4.35 -8.51 24.21
CA HIS A 108 5.66 -7.87 24.26
C HIS A 108 5.74 -6.70 23.26
N LEU A 109 5.33 -6.95 22.01
CA LEU A 109 5.34 -5.95 20.97
C LEU A 109 4.33 -4.82 21.24
N MET A 110 3.13 -5.18 21.67
CA MET A 110 2.12 -4.19 22.07
C MET A 110 2.62 -3.30 23.21
N ALA A 111 3.28 -3.86 24.22
CA ALA A 111 3.83 -3.10 25.34
C ALA A 111 4.87 -2.07 24.86
N ARG A 112 5.76 -2.43 23.95
CA ARG A 112 6.77 -1.52 23.39
C ARG A 112 6.15 -0.36 22.59
N LEU A 113 5.16 -0.65 21.75
CA LEU A 113 4.43 0.39 21.02
C LEU A 113 3.71 1.34 21.99
N LYS A 114 3.07 0.79 23.02
CA LYS A 114 2.37 1.55 24.07
C LYS A 114 3.31 2.37 24.94
N GLN A 115 4.52 1.92 25.21
CA GLN A 115 5.53 2.74 25.90
C GLN A 115 5.87 4.01 25.12
N ARG A 116 5.93 3.93 23.79
CA ARG A 116 6.24 5.09 22.94
C ARG A 116 5.04 6.02 22.75
N ARG A 117 3.84 5.45 22.55
CA ARG A 117 2.59 6.19 22.35
C ARG A 117 1.43 5.55 23.12
N PRO A 118 1.27 5.86 24.41
CA PRO A 118 0.32 5.17 25.29
C PRO A 118 -1.14 5.26 24.84
N GLN A 119 -1.51 6.38 24.22
CA GLN A 119 -2.88 6.67 23.82
C GLN A 119 -3.25 6.16 22.42
N GLU A 120 -2.27 5.76 21.62
CA GLU A 120 -2.53 5.29 20.26
C GLU A 120 -2.86 3.79 20.26
N SER A 121 -3.73 3.38 19.33
CA SER A 121 -4.02 1.97 19.10
C SER A 121 -2.83 1.25 18.45
N VAL A 122 -2.81 -0.08 18.50
CA VAL A 122 -1.80 -0.86 17.76
C VAL A 122 -1.99 -0.70 16.24
N ALA A 123 -3.24 -0.63 15.78
CA ALA A 123 -3.56 -0.42 14.38
C ALA A 123 -3.04 0.92 13.85
N SER A 124 -3.09 1.99 14.66
CA SER A 124 -2.60 3.31 14.25
C SER A 124 -1.13 3.32 13.85
N TRP A 125 -0.30 2.46 14.46
CA TRP A 125 1.11 2.33 14.09
C TRP A 125 1.29 1.86 12.64
N ALA A 126 0.51 0.86 12.21
CA ALA A 126 0.58 0.37 10.82
C ALA A 126 0.03 1.41 9.83
N PHE A 127 -1.03 2.13 10.18
CA PHE A 127 -1.54 3.23 9.37
C PHE A 127 -0.55 4.39 9.28
N ARG A 128 0.07 4.78 10.38
CA ARG A 128 1.10 5.83 10.39
C ARG A 128 2.32 5.42 9.59
N PHE A 129 2.78 4.15 9.73
CA PHE A 129 3.85 3.61 8.90
C PHE A 129 3.54 3.77 7.42
N ALA A 130 2.39 3.29 6.97
CA ALA A 130 1.95 3.40 5.58
C ALA A 130 1.79 4.86 5.11
N GLY A 131 1.29 5.74 5.97
CA GLY A 131 1.10 7.17 5.67
C GLY A 131 2.37 8.03 5.81
N THR A 132 3.49 7.46 6.26
CA THR A 132 4.75 8.21 6.41
C THR A 132 5.41 8.55 5.06
N PHE A 133 5.12 7.80 4.03
CA PHE A 133 5.75 7.95 2.72
C PHE A 133 5.13 9.11 1.93
N PRO A 134 5.94 10.07 1.43
CA PRO A 134 5.44 11.33 0.85
C PRO A 134 4.60 11.16 -0.42
N ASP A 135 4.88 10.12 -1.23
CA ASP A 135 4.16 9.87 -2.48
C ASP A 135 2.95 8.92 -2.30
N VAL A 136 2.51 8.70 -1.07
CA VAL A 136 1.28 7.97 -0.76
C VAL A 136 0.09 8.92 -0.87
N LEU A 137 -0.77 8.66 -1.86
CA LEU A 137 -1.98 9.42 -2.11
C LEU A 137 -3.06 9.14 -1.05
N THR A 138 -3.23 7.88 -0.69
CA THR A 138 -4.19 7.44 0.32
C THR A 138 -3.88 6.06 0.85
N VAL A 139 -4.33 5.78 2.08
CA VAL A 139 -4.24 4.48 2.73
C VAL A 139 -5.64 3.91 2.90
N LEU A 140 -5.92 2.76 2.30
CA LEU A 140 -7.21 2.10 2.37
C LEU A 140 -7.42 1.41 3.73
N SER A 141 -8.64 1.44 4.23
CA SER A 141 -8.99 0.75 5.48
C SER A 141 -10.33 0.04 5.38
N GLY A 142 -10.36 -1.24 5.76
CA GLY A 142 -11.58 -2.02 5.91
C GLY A 142 -12.18 -1.82 7.30
N MET A 143 -13.04 -0.82 7.45
CA MET A 143 -13.70 -0.49 8.71
C MET A 143 -15.03 -1.23 8.82
N THR A 144 -15.20 -2.02 9.88
CA THR A 144 -16.44 -2.78 10.14
C THR A 144 -17.26 -2.17 11.26
N TYR A 145 -16.59 -1.54 12.24
CA TYR A 145 -17.20 -0.97 13.44
C TYR A 145 -16.93 0.53 13.53
N MET A 146 -17.79 1.25 14.28
CA MET A 146 -17.64 2.69 14.50
C MET A 146 -16.33 3.05 15.19
N GLU A 147 -15.85 2.19 16.07
CA GLU A 147 -14.57 2.35 16.77
C GLU A 147 -13.38 2.38 15.79
N HIS A 148 -13.43 1.58 14.73
CA HIS A 148 -12.40 1.62 13.67
C HIS A 148 -12.37 2.97 12.96
N LEU A 149 -13.55 3.51 12.62
CA LEU A 149 -13.66 4.83 11.99
C LEU A 149 -13.11 5.92 12.91
N GLN A 150 -13.49 5.91 14.19
CA GLN A 150 -13.04 6.88 15.18
C GLN A 150 -11.53 6.84 15.39
N ASP A 151 -10.95 5.63 15.45
CA ASP A 151 -9.51 5.44 15.59
C ASP A 151 -8.74 5.91 14.36
N ASN A 152 -9.24 5.59 13.17
CA ASN A 152 -8.66 6.05 11.91
C ASN A 152 -8.74 7.57 11.77
N LEU A 153 -9.86 8.20 12.13
CA LEU A 153 -9.98 9.66 12.14
C LEU A 153 -8.95 10.29 13.09
N ARG A 154 -8.76 9.76 14.29
CA ARG A 154 -7.71 10.24 15.20
C ARG A 154 -6.30 10.08 14.62
N THR A 155 -6.06 9.00 13.89
CA THR A 155 -4.75 8.71 13.28
C THR A 155 -4.44 9.65 12.10
N PHE A 156 -5.46 9.96 11.29
CA PHE A 156 -5.27 10.71 10.04
C PHE A 156 -5.67 12.19 10.08
N SER A 157 -6.22 12.70 11.21
CA SER A 157 -6.68 14.09 11.31
C SER A 157 -6.09 14.86 12.52
N PRO A 158 -4.88 15.41 12.38
CA PRO A 158 -3.93 15.26 11.29
C PRO A 158 -3.09 13.97 11.38
N LEU A 159 -2.63 13.46 10.25
CA LEU A 159 -1.63 12.40 10.24
C LEU A 159 -0.31 12.94 10.80
N VAL A 160 0.23 12.25 11.79
CA VAL A 160 1.60 12.48 12.27
C VAL A 160 2.47 11.34 11.75
N PRO A 161 3.37 11.57 10.78
CA PRO A 161 4.25 10.55 10.25
C PRO A 161 5.11 9.89 11.34
N CYS A 162 5.57 8.67 11.10
CA CYS A 162 6.53 8.03 11.98
C CYS A 162 7.84 8.82 11.99
N THR A 163 8.42 9.01 13.18
CA THR A 163 9.82 9.44 13.27
C THR A 163 10.73 8.33 12.77
N GLU A 164 12.01 8.62 12.51
CA GLU A 164 12.99 7.62 12.09
C GLU A 164 13.12 6.48 13.12
N GLU A 165 13.09 6.81 14.42
CA GLU A 165 13.09 5.82 15.50
C GLU A 165 11.82 4.95 15.49
N GLU A 166 10.65 5.55 15.27
CA GLU A 166 9.38 4.83 15.19
C GLU A 166 9.30 3.94 13.96
N PHE A 167 9.80 4.42 12.83
CA PHE A 167 9.92 3.66 11.60
C PHE A 167 10.81 2.42 11.82
N THR A 168 12.00 2.63 12.39
CA THR A 168 12.91 1.54 12.76
C THR A 168 12.26 0.57 13.74
N LEU A 169 11.55 1.08 14.74
CA LEU A 169 10.82 0.26 15.69
C LEU A 169 9.81 -0.65 15.00
N CYS A 170 9.04 -0.15 14.03
CA CYS A 170 8.11 -0.97 13.25
C CYS A 170 8.82 -2.10 12.51
N LEU A 171 10.00 -1.83 11.92
CA LEU A 171 10.75 -2.85 11.18
C LEU A 171 11.42 -3.91 12.06
N LEU A 172 11.75 -3.60 13.31
CA LEU A 172 12.31 -4.58 14.25
C LEU A 172 11.33 -5.72 14.62
N TYR A 173 10.05 -5.57 14.31
CA TYR A 173 9.03 -6.58 14.60
C TYR A 173 8.85 -7.61 13.50
N THR A 174 9.61 -7.47 12.42
CA THR A 174 9.55 -8.35 11.25
C THR A 174 10.78 -9.26 11.13
N SER A 175 11.77 -9.09 12.01
CA SER A 175 13.01 -9.88 12.07
C SER A 175 12.96 -10.96 13.16
#